data_2d0e440f4ec8acd63b92ee61161bf487
#
_entry.id   2d0e440f4ec8acd63b92ee61161bf487
#
_cell.length_a   1.000
_cell.length_b   1.000
_cell.length_c   1.000
_cell.angle_alpha   90.00
_cell.angle_beta   90.00
_cell.angle_gamma   90.00
#
_symmetry.space_group_name_H-M   'P 1'
#
loop_
_entity.id
_entity.type
_entity.pdbx_description
1 polymer ?
#
loop_
_entity_poly.entity_id
_entity_poly.type
_entity_poly.pdbx_seq_one_letter_code
_entity_poly.pdbx_strand_id
1 'polypeptide(L)'
;ALGADCILLIVSALDDAKLAVLHETALSVGLDVLIEVHDERELHRALALDNRLIGINNRNLHTFETKLEVTLDLLDQMPDDRLLITESGILQPQDVQLMHSHGIYGFLVGEAFMRQPDPGVALTHLFEDLA
;
A
#
# COMPACT_ATOMS: atom_id res chain seq x y z
N ALA A 1 7.23 -7.95 21.29
CA ALA A 1 6.13 -7.94 21.49
C ALA A 1 5.32 -6.66 21.80
N LEU A 2 5.14 -5.83 20.78
CA LEU A 2 4.28 -4.65 20.88
C LEU A 2 2.84 -4.94 20.36
N GLY A 3 2.54 -6.22 19.97
CA GLY A 3 1.21 -6.64 19.56
C GLY A 3 0.88 -6.31 18.09
N ALA A 4 1.88 -6.11 17.23
CA ALA A 4 1.63 -5.96 15.80
C ALA A 4 1.31 -7.33 15.17
N ASP A 5 0.39 -7.34 14.21
CA ASP A 5 0.03 -8.52 13.42
C ASP A 5 0.67 -8.49 12.02
N CYS A 6 1.06 -7.30 11.55
CA CYS A 6 1.69 -7.09 10.26
C CYS A 6 2.86 -6.11 10.37
N ILE A 7 3.86 -6.25 9.50
CA ILE A 7 4.95 -5.28 9.33
C ILE A 7 4.97 -4.71 7.92
N LEU A 8 5.54 -3.52 7.78
CA LEU A 8 5.80 -2.87 6.50
C LEU A 8 7.27 -3.05 6.11
N LEU A 9 7.54 -3.55 4.91
CA LEU A 9 8.86 -3.59 4.30
C LEU A 9 8.89 -2.65 3.09
N ILE A 10 9.72 -1.61 3.14
CA ILE A 10 9.84 -0.60 2.10
C ILE A 10 11.01 -0.98 1.19
N VAL A 11 10.72 -1.33 -0.08
CA VAL A 11 11.71 -1.84 -1.03
C VAL A 11 12.81 -0.83 -1.32
N SER A 12 12.48 0.46 -1.43
CA SER A 12 13.46 1.54 -1.64
C SER A 12 14.49 1.68 -0.51
N ALA A 13 14.15 1.24 0.70
CA ALA A 13 15.00 1.33 1.88
C ALA A 13 15.87 0.09 2.11
N LEU A 14 15.67 -0.98 1.35
CA LEU A 14 16.28 -2.29 1.57
C LEU A 14 16.98 -2.81 0.30
N ASP A 15 18.14 -3.44 0.46
CA ASP A 15 18.70 -4.32 -0.56
C ASP A 15 17.95 -5.67 -0.59
N ASP A 16 18.11 -6.46 -1.67
CA ASP A 16 17.35 -7.70 -1.85
C ASP A 16 17.64 -8.74 -0.76
N ALA A 17 18.88 -8.81 -0.28
CA ALA A 17 19.26 -9.75 0.77
C ALA A 17 18.57 -9.42 2.10
N LYS A 18 18.55 -8.14 2.48
CA LYS A 18 17.85 -7.69 3.69
C LYS A 18 16.33 -7.83 3.55
N LEU A 19 15.78 -7.50 2.38
CA LEU A 19 14.36 -7.65 2.10
C LEU A 19 13.92 -9.11 2.32
N ALA A 20 14.66 -10.07 1.73
CA ALA A 20 14.37 -11.50 1.89
C ALA A 20 14.49 -11.96 3.35
N VAL A 21 15.58 -11.60 4.05
CA VAL A 21 15.80 -12.00 5.45
C VAL A 21 14.72 -11.44 6.37
N LEU A 22 14.32 -10.17 6.20
CA LEU A 22 13.29 -9.56 7.04
C LEU A 22 11.91 -10.15 6.75
N HIS A 23 11.60 -10.45 5.48
CA HIS A 23 10.38 -11.13 5.08
C HIS A 23 10.28 -12.52 5.73
N GLU A 24 11.31 -13.37 5.55
CA GLU A 24 11.33 -14.70 6.16
C GLU A 24 11.25 -14.65 7.69
N THR A 25 11.95 -13.71 8.31
CA THR A 25 11.92 -13.52 9.76
C THR A 25 10.52 -13.19 10.25
N ALA A 26 9.83 -12.25 9.58
CA ALA A 26 8.47 -11.87 9.95
C ALA A 26 7.51 -13.05 9.86
N LEU A 27 7.54 -13.80 8.76
CA LEU A 27 6.71 -15.00 8.59
C LEU A 27 7.02 -16.07 9.64
N SER A 28 8.30 -16.26 10.00
CA SER A 28 8.72 -17.26 11.00
C SER A 28 8.17 -16.99 12.40
N VAL A 29 7.84 -15.74 12.71
CA VAL A 29 7.22 -15.33 13.98
C VAL A 29 5.71 -15.10 13.90
N GLY A 30 5.10 -15.44 12.75
CA GLY A 30 3.65 -15.40 12.53
C GLY A 30 3.11 -14.00 12.22
N LEU A 31 3.93 -13.10 11.71
CA LEU A 31 3.48 -11.78 11.23
C LEU A 31 3.15 -11.82 9.74
N ASP A 32 2.12 -11.09 9.34
CA ASP A 32 1.93 -10.74 7.94
C ASP A 32 2.92 -9.65 7.50
N VAL A 33 3.13 -9.55 6.18
CA VAL A 33 4.06 -8.57 5.60
C VAL A 33 3.34 -7.79 4.50
N LEU A 34 3.35 -6.46 4.59
CA LEU A 34 3.02 -5.55 3.50
C LEU A 34 4.33 -5.08 2.87
N ILE A 35 4.53 -5.35 1.57
CA ILE A 35 5.73 -4.92 0.85
C ILE A 35 5.38 -3.67 0.04
N GLU A 36 5.96 -2.52 0.41
CA GLU A 36 5.72 -1.23 -0.22
C GLU A 36 6.68 -0.98 -1.38
N VAL A 37 6.12 -0.55 -2.53
CA VAL A 37 6.83 -0.20 -3.75
C VAL A 37 6.38 1.15 -4.29
N HIS A 38 7.24 1.81 -5.12
CA HIS A 38 6.97 3.12 -5.70
C HIS A 38 7.07 3.15 -7.23
N ASP A 39 7.66 2.12 -7.84
CA ASP A 39 7.86 2.03 -9.27
C ASP A 39 7.93 0.56 -9.74
N GLU A 40 8.00 0.38 -11.06
CA GLU A 40 8.10 -0.93 -11.71
C GLU A 40 9.32 -1.74 -11.25
N ARG A 41 10.47 -1.10 -11.08
CA ARG A 41 11.70 -1.78 -10.65
C ARG A 41 11.54 -2.33 -9.23
N GLU A 42 10.93 -1.56 -8.34
CA GLU A 42 10.66 -2.00 -6.98
C GLU A 42 9.59 -3.09 -6.94
N LEU A 43 8.55 -2.97 -7.79
CA LEU A 43 7.52 -4.00 -7.93
C LEU A 43 8.14 -5.34 -8.35
N HIS A 44 9.01 -5.38 -9.36
CA HIS A 44 9.69 -6.60 -9.76
C HIS A 44 10.52 -7.24 -8.62
N ARG A 45 11.16 -6.43 -7.79
CA ARG A 45 11.90 -6.92 -6.61
C ARG A 45 10.96 -7.50 -5.55
N ALA A 46 9.82 -6.85 -5.31
CA ALA A 46 8.79 -7.33 -4.38
C ALA A 46 8.17 -8.66 -4.86
N LEU A 47 7.87 -8.77 -6.15
CA LEU A 47 7.27 -9.97 -6.76
C LEU A 47 8.20 -11.19 -6.78
N ALA A 48 9.51 -11.00 -6.59
CA ALA A 48 10.45 -12.10 -6.40
C ALA A 48 10.25 -12.86 -5.06
N LEU A 49 9.52 -12.24 -4.13
CA LEU A 49 9.15 -12.87 -2.85
C LEU A 49 7.74 -13.46 -2.93
N ASP A 50 7.53 -14.57 -2.25
CA ASP A 50 6.19 -15.15 -2.09
C ASP A 50 5.42 -14.40 -0.99
N ASN A 51 4.96 -13.18 -1.33
CA ASN A 51 4.21 -12.30 -0.42
C ASN A 51 2.91 -11.84 -1.06
N ARG A 52 1.80 -12.06 -0.38
CA ARG A 52 0.48 -11.78 -0.93
C ARG A 52 0.13 -10.30 -0.96
N LEU A 53 0.57 -9.52 0.04
CA LEU A 53 0.20 -8.11 0.20
C LEU A 53 1.27 -7.22 -0.44
N ILE A 54 0.89 -6.46 -1.47
CA ILE A 54 1.74 -5.46 -2.13
C ILE A 54 1.10 -4.09 -1.96
N GLY A 55 1.85 -3.16 -1.40
CA GLY A 55 1.48 -1.75 -1.29
C GLY A 55 2.11 -0.93 -2.40
N ILE A 56 1.33 -0.14 -3.12
CA ILE A 56 1.86 0.86 -4.05
C ILE A 56 1.68 2.23 -3.42
N ASN A 57 2.80 2.87 -3.10
CA ASN A 57 2.81 4.19 -2.49
C ASN A 57 2.84 5.28 -3.57
N ASN A 58 1.74 6.03 -3.67
CA ASN A 58 1.57 7.14 -4.61
C ASN A 58 2.42 8.36 -4.26
N ARG A 59 3.04 8.39 -3.07
CA ARG A 59 3.91 9.48 -2.64
C ARG A 59 5.38 9.16 -2.92
N ASN A 60 6.03 10.00 -3.69
CA ASN A 60 7.48 9.95 -3.83
C ASN A 60 8.15 10.37 -2.51
N LEU A 61 8.96 9.47 -1.93
CA LEU A 61 9.58 9.69 -0.61
C LEU A 61 10.70 10.74 -0.63
N HIS A 62 11.20 11.15 -1.82
CA HIS A 62 12.23 12.17 -1.96
C HIS A 62 11.66 13.56 -2.20
N THR A 63 10.62 13.66 -3.05
CA THR A 63 10.01 14.95 -3.44
C THR A 63 8.73 15.27 -2.67
N PHE A 64 8.13 14.27 -2.02
CA PHE A 64 6.81 14.29 -1.38
C PHE A 64 5.65 14.58 -2.34
N GLU A 65 5.91 14.59 -3.63
CA GLU A 65 4.85 14.66 -4.65
C GLU A 65 4.01 13.39 -4.60
N THR A 66 2.69 13.54 -4.69
CA THR A 66 1.74 12.42 -4.63
C THR A 66 0.90 12.41 -5.90
N LYS A 67 0.87 11.24 -6.58
CA LYS A 67 0.14 11.02 -7.83
C LYS A 67 -0.54 9.66 -7.81
N LEU A 68 -1.86 9.62 -7.94
CA LEU A 68 -2.64 8.37 -7.97
C LEU A 68 -2.32 7.50 -9.19
N GLU A 69 -1.84 8.12 -10.25
CA GLU A 69 -1.39 7.45 -11.48
C GLU A 69 -0.29 6.42 -11.21
N VAL A 70 0.53 6.59 -10.17
CA VAL A 70 1.57 5.60 -9.80
C VAL A 70 0.96 4.21 -9.57
N THR A 71 -0.15 4.13 -8.84
CA THR A 71 -0.86 2.86 -8.66
C THR A 71 -1.45 2.36 -9.97
N LEU A 72 -2.08 3.23 -10.75
CA LEU A 72 -2.76 2.85 -12.00
C LEU A 72 -1.77 2.34 -13.05
N ASP A 73 -0.61 2.97 -13.18
CA ASP A 73 0.43 2.61 -14.15
C ASP A 73 1.08 1.23 -13.87
N LEU A 74 1.00 0.76 -12.62
CA LEU A 74 1.58 -0.52 -12.22
C LEU A 74 0.56 -1.69 -12.23
N LEU A 75 -0.74 -1.41 -12.44
CA LEU A 75 -1.79 -2.43 -12.37
C LEU A 75 -1.58 -3.59 -13.35
N ASP A 76 -1.21 -3.31 -14.59
CA ASP A 76 -1.04 -4.32 -15.63
C ASP A 76 0.09 -5.32 -15.32
N GLN A 77 0.97 -4.97 -14.38
CA GLN A 77 2.10 -5.79 -13.94
C GLN A 77 1.81 -6.54 -12.64
N MET A 78 0.65 -6.28 -12.00
CA MET A 78 0.27 -6.93 -10.76
C MET A 78 -0.36 -8.30 -11.04
N PRO A 79 0.22 -9.40 -10.51
CA PRO A 79 -0.37 -10.73 -10.67
C PRO A 79 -1.70 -10.86 -9.92
N ASP A 80 -2.62 -11.67 -10.47
CA ASP A 80 -3.96 -11.90 -9.90
C ASP A 80 -3.95 -12.55 -8.50
N ASP A 81 -2.85 -13.20 -8.13
CA ASP A 81 -2.69 -13.87 -6.83
C ASP A 81 -2.19 -12.92 -5.72
N ARG A 82 -1.98 -11.65 -6.05
CA ARG A 82 -1.57 -10.62 -5.09
C ARG A 82 -2.75 -9.74 -4.68
N LEU A 83 -2.71 -9.25 -3.46
CA LEU A 83 -3.64 -8.25 -2.95
C LEU A 83 -2.97 -6.88 -2.97
N LEU A 84 -3.49 -6.01 -3.82
CA LEU A 84 -3.01 -4.65 -3.96
C LEU A 84 -3.62 -3.73 -2.89
N ILE A 85 -2.75 -2.95 -2.25
CA ILE A 85 -3.12 -1.85 -1.36
C ILE A 85 -2.54 -0.56 -1.96
N THR A 86 -3.41 0.40 -2.29
CA THR A 86 -2.94 1.74 -2.68
C THR A 86 -2.71 2.61 -1.45
N GLU A 87 -1.58 3.31 -1.42
CA GLU A 87 -1.14 4.08 -0.27
C GLU A 87 -0.88 5.54 -0.66
N SER A 88 -1.22 6.46 0.23
CA SER A 88 -1.11 7.91 0.03
C SER A 88 -2.01 8.47 -1.08
N GLY A 89 -2.38 9.74 -0.95
CA GLY A 89 -3.11 10.47 -1.99
C GLY A 89 -4.62 10.22 -2.01
N ILE A 90 -5.15 9.32 -1.22
CA ILE A 90 -6.59 9.10 -1.07
C ILE A 90 -7.11 10.10 -0.04
N LEU A 91 -7.74 11.17 -0.53
CA LEU A 91 -8.15 12.32 0.29
C LEU A 91 -9.65 12.59 0.25
N GLN A 92 -10.34 12.16 -0.79
CA GLN A 92 -11.75 12.45 -1.06
C GLN A 92 -12.44 11.24 -1.71
N PRO A 93 -13.79 11.15 -1.66
CA PRO A 93 -14.55 10.01 -2.21
C PRO A 93 -14.24 9.71 -3.68
N GLN A 94 -13.97 10.73 -4.49
CA GLN A 94 -13.64 10.59 -5.91
C GLN A 94 -12.33 9.80 -6.13
N ASP A 95 -11.36 9.93 -5.22
CA ASP A 95 -10.10 9.17 -5.28
C ASP A 95 -10.38 7.67 -5.04
N VAL A 96 -11.25 7.37 -4.08
CA VAL A 96 -11.70 6.00 -3.80
C VAL A 96 -12.46 5.42 -4.99
N GLN A 97 -13.40 6.18 -5.57
CA GLN A 97 -14.17 5.77 -6.75
C GLN A 97 -13.25 5.49 -7.95
N LEU A 98 -12.24 6.34 -8.18
CA LEU A 98 -11.25 6.13 -9.23
C LEU A 98 -10.53 4.78 -9.04
N MET A 99 -10.00 4.51 -7.86
CA MET A 99 -9.32 3.24 -7.57
C MET A 99 -10.26 2.05 -7.70
N HIS A 100 -11.45 2.16 -7.14
CA HIS A 100 -12.48 1.10 -7.20
C HIS A 100 -12.88 0.79 -8.65
N SER A 101 -13.01 1.79 -9.53
CA SER A 101 -13.33 1.60 -10.95
C SER A 101 -12.25 0.81 -11.71
N HIS A 102 -11.02 0.75 -11.18
CA HIS A 102 -9.90 -0.04 -11.68
C HIS A 102 -9.70 -1.36 -10.92
N GLY A 103 -10.67 -1.76 -10.07
CA GLY A 103 -10.60 -3.04 -9.35
C GLY A 103 -9.72 -3.02 -8.10
N ILE A 104 -9.36 -1.83 -7.59
CA ILE A 104 -8.56 -1.69 -6.38
C ILE A 104 -9.50 -1.48 -5.18
N TYR A 105 -9.41 -2.38 -4.20
CA TYR A 105 -10.27 -2.41 -3.01
C TYR A 105 -9.51 -2.27 -1.70
N GLY A 106 -8.18 -2.25 -1.74
CA GLY A 106 -7.29 -2.09 -0.59
C GLY A 106 -6.75 -0.67 -0.50
N PHE A 107 -6.90 -0.01 0.66
CA PHE A 107 -6.49 1.37 0.90
C PHE A 107 -5.75 1.51 2.22
N LEU A 108 -4.58 2.16 2.20
CA LEU A 108 -3.89 2.61 3.41
C LEU A 108 -4.02 4.14 3.50
N VAL A 109 -4.90 4.60 4.40
CA VAL A 109 -5.25 6.02 4.53
C VAL A 109 -4.95 6.49 5.95
N GLY A 110 -4.11 7.51 6.08
CA GLY A 110 -3.78 8.13 7.36
C GLY A 110 -4.05 9.64 7.35
N GLU A 111 -3.43 10.34 6.42
CA GLU A 111 -3.42 11.81 6.37
C GLU A 111 -4.82 12.42 6.31
N ALA A 112 -5.71 11.85 5.48
CA ALA A 112 -7.09 12.33 5.33
C ALA A 112 -7.87 12.30 6.66
N PHE A 113 -7.63 11.29 7.50
CA PHE A 113 -8.32 11.14 8.78
C PHE A 113 -7.66 11.94 9.90
N MET A 114 -6.32 11.95 9.95
CA MET A 114 -5.57 12.63 11.01
C MET A 114 -5.69 14.15 10.97
N ARG A 115 -6.10 14.71 9.84
CA ARG A 115 -6.35 16.16 9.68
C ARG A 115 -7.76 16.58 10.10
N GLN A 116 -8.66 15.64 10.39
CA GLN A 116 -10.04 15.92 10.72
C GLN A 116 -10.28 15.93 12.23
N PRO A 117 -11.23 16.75 12.72
CA PRO A 117 -11.62 16.75 14.12
C PRO A 117 -12.17 15.40 14.61
N ASP A 118 -12.85 14.66 13.73
CA ASP A 118 -13.38 13.33 13.96
C ASP A 118 -12.97 12.39 12.82
N PRO A 119 -11.97 11.49 13.06
CA PRO A 119 -11.49 10.57 12.05
C PRO A 119 -12.53 9.49 11.67
N GLY A 120 -13.45 9.15 12.57
CA GLY A 120 -14.52 8.18 12.28
C GLY A 120 -15.56 8.72 11.30
N VAL A 121 -15.97 9.98 11.47
CA VAL A 121 -16.85 10.67 10.52
C VAL A 121 -16.15 10.82 9.17
N ALA A 122 -14.87 11.17 9.18
CA ALA A 122 -14.09 11.30 7.94
C ALA A 122 -13.96 9.96 7.19
N LEU A 123 -13.76 8.85 7.90
CA LEU A 123 -13.77 7.51 7.32
C LEU A 123 -15.11 7.19 6.65
N THR A 124 -16.22 7.43 7.35
CA THR A 124 -17.57 7.20 6.81
C THR A 124 -17.79 7.99 5.53
N HIS A 125 -17.44 9.29 5.54
CA HIS A 125 -17.60 10.15 4.38
C HIS A 125 -16.72 9.73 3.20
N LEU A 126 -15.47 9.31 3.46
CA LEU A 126 -14.54 8.91 2.40
C LEU A 126 -15.07 7.71 1.58
N PHE A 127 -15.80 6.80 2.22
CA PHE A 127 -16.29 5.55 1.61
C PHE A 127 -17.81 5.49 1.41
N GLU A 128 -18.56 6.61 1.60
CA GLU A 128 -20.02 6.61 1.57
C GLU A 128 -20.63 6.15 0.23
N ASP A 129 -19.95 6.41 -0.88
CA ASP A 129 -20.40 6.08 -2.22
C ASP A 129 -20.08 4.62 -2.65
N LEU A 130 -19.41 3.84 -1.80
CA LEU A 130 -19.14 2.41 -2.03
C LEU A 130 -20.14 1.48 -1.32
N ALA A 131 -21.10 2.02 -0.58
CA ALA A 131 -22.07 1.26 0.21
C ALA A 131 -23.29 0.81 -0.61
#